data_45640300add1f58c09229eb198b192da
#
_entry.id   45640300add1f58c09229eb198b192da
#
_cell.length_a   1.000
_cell.length_b   1.000
_cell.length_c   1.000
_cell.angle_alpha   90.00
_cell.angle_beta   90.00
_cell.angle_gamma   90.00
#
_symmetry.space_group_name_H-M   'P 1'
#
loop_
_entity.id
_entity.type
_entity.pdbx_description
1 polymer ?
#
loop_
_entity_poly.entity_id
_entity_poly.type
_entity_poly.pdbx_seq_one_letter_code
_entity_poly.pdbx_strand_id
1 'polypeptide(L)'
;ELGVTALLPTTTRRTAVERINLVRLGTTAAEAAEQCRRLSVPELHTVQSLDKILDAWPEDRRLLFCDEAGAPPPLEALQGFADAPTTPWAILIGPEGGFDPDESHALRQRPFVVPMSLGPRILRAETAAVTALSLWQAILGDNR
;
A
#
# COMPACT_ATOMS: atom_id res chain seq x y z
N GLU A 1 -1.07 4.17 12.51
CA GLU A 1 -1.91 5.31 12.88
C GLU A 1 -3.05 5.54 11.88
N LEU A 2 -2.81 5.43 10.59
CA LEU A 2 -3.79 5.70 9.51
C LEU A 2 -4.76 4.53 9.22
N GLY A 3 -5.00 3.65 10.16
CA GLY A 3 -6.10 2.70 10.09
C GLY A 3 -5.79 1.36 9.41
N VAL A 4 -4.57 1.07 8.95
CA VAL A 4 -4.24 -0.22 8.36
C VAL A 4 -4.44 -1.37 9.34
N THR A 5 -4.91 -2.52 8.84
CA THR A 5 -5.17 -3.71 9.66
C THR A 5 -4.06 -4.76 9.52
N ALA A 6 -3.25 -4.68 8.46
CA ALA A 6 -2.12 -5.57 8.22
C ALA A 6 -0.96 -4.83 7.56
N LEU A 7 0.25 -5.28 7.86
CA LEU A 7 1.51 -4.81 7.27
C LEU A 7 2.21 -6.02 6.63
N LEU A 8 2.43 -5.95 5.33
CA LEU A 8 3.07 -7.00 4.54
C LEU A 8 4.42 -6.49 4.01
N PRO A 9 5.51 -6.69 4.74
CA PRO A 9 6.84 -6.35 4.24
C PRO A 9 7.14 -7.14 2.97
N THR A 10 7.42 -6.41 1.88
CA THR A 10 7.46 -6.99 0.54
C THR A 10 8.80 -6.70 -0.11
N THR A 11 9.41 -7.70 -0.74
CA THR A 11 10.58 -7.51 -1.59
C THR A 11 10.17 -7.42 -3.05
N THR A 12 10.69 -6.42 -3.76
CA THR A 12 10.55 -6.20 -5.19
C THR A 12 11.91 -6.39 -5.87
N ARG A 13 11.98 -6.33 -7.19
CA ARG A 13 13.24 -6.49 -7.92
C ARG A 13 14.31 -5.46 -7.56
N ARG A 14 13.90 -4.26 -7.11
CA ARG A 14 14.81 -3.17 -6.73
C ARG A 14 14.88 -2.92 -5.22
N THR A 15 14.32 -3.81 -4.42
CA THR A 15 14.46 -3.72 -2.96
C THR A 15 15.88 -4.07 -2.57
N ALA A 16 16.57 -3.16 -1.88
CA ALA A 16 17.79 -3.50 -1.17
C ALA A 16 17.45 -4.46 -0.03
N VAL A 17 18.10 -5.63 0.00
CA VAL A 17 17.82 -6.67 1.02
C VAL A 17 18.40 -6.22 2.35
N GLU A 18 17.61 -5.53 3.16
CA GLU A 18 17.90 -5.27 4.55
C GLU A 18 17.18 -6.30 5.44
N ARG A 19 17.87 -6.72 6.50
CA ARG A 19 17.24 -7.56 7.52
C ARG A 19 16.18 -6.78 8.27
N ILE A 20 14.91 -7.13 8.06
CA ILE A 20 13.80 -6.54 8.79
C ILE A 20 13.70 -7.17 10.17
N ASN A 21 13.79 -6.35 11.21
CA ASN A 21 13.56 -6.77 12.60
C ASN A 21 12.05 -6.72 12.90
N LEU A 22 11.37 -7.84 12.70
CA LEU A 22 9.92 -7.95 12.89
C LEU A 22 9.52 -7.71 14.36
N VAL A 23 10.36 -8.06 15.34
CA VAL A 23 10.06 -7.80 16.76
C VAL A 23 10.01 -6.29 17.02
N ARG A 24 11.00 -5.55 16.55
CA ARG A 24 11.02 -4.09 16.66
C ARG A 24 9.85 -3.43 15.95
N LEU A 25 9.52 -3.89 14.74
CA LEU A 25 8.36 -3.37 14.01
C LEU A 25 7.05 -3.64 14.74
N GLY A 26 6.89 -4.82 15.34
CA GLY A 26 5.73 -5.15 16.15
C GLY A 26 5.58 -4.22 17.37
N THR A 27 6.68 -3.94 18.08
CA THR A 27 6.70 -2.98 19.19
C THR A 27 6.29 -1.58 18.72
N THR A 28 6.88 -1.10 17.62
CA THR A 28 6.53 0.21 17.04
C THR A 28 5.05 0.29 16.61
N ALA A 29 4.52 -0.80 16.05
CA ALA A 29 3.11 -0.86 15.66
C ALA A 29 2.17 -0.80 16.87
N ALA A 30 2.52 -1.47 17.98
CA ALA A 30 1.77 -1.42 19.23
C ALA A 30 1.80 -0.01 19.85
N GLU A 31 2.97 0.60 19.94
CA GLU A 31 3.14 1.97 20.45
C GLU A 31 2.35 2.98 19.62
N ALA A 32 2.37 2.85 18.28
CA ALA A 32 1.60 3.70 17.38
C ALA A 32 0.07 3.51 17.58
N ALA A 33 -0.39 2.28 17.77
CA ALA A 33 -1.80 1.98 18.02
C ALA A 33 -2.27 2.58 19.35
N GLU A 34 -1.48 2.46 20.42
CA GLU A 34 -1.77 3.07 21.73
C GLU A 34 -1.83 4.59 21.61
N GLN A 35 -0.84 5.21 20.95
CA GLN A 35 -0.74 6.66 20.81
C GLN A 35 -1.94 7.25 20.05
N CYS A 36 -2.45 6.58 19.02
CA CYS A 36 -3.62 7.01 18.25
C CYS A 36 -4.96 6.43 18.77
N ARG A 37 -4.96 5.77 19.93
CA ARG A 37 -6.13 5.20 20.61
C ARG A 37 -6.85 4.11 19.81
N ARG A 38 -6.15 3.37 18.97
CA ARG A 38 -6.73 2.20 18.32
C ARG A 38 -6.89 1.05 19.30
N LEU A 39 -7.99 0.31 19.14
CA LEU A 39 -8.28 -0.90 19.95
C LEU A 39 -7.61 -2.17 19.37
N SER A 40 -6.99 -2.06 18.20
CA SER A 40 -6.31 -3.17 17.54
C SER A 40 -4.94 -2.74 17.02
N VAL A 41 -3.97 -3.65 17.12
CA VAL A 41 -2.65 -3.50 16.51
C VAL A 41 -2.67 -4.14 15.13
N PRO A 42 -2.09 -3.53 14.08
CA PRO A 42 -1.98 -4.15 12.76
C PRO A 42 -1.25 -5.51 12.82
N GLU A 43 -1.75 -6.48 12.09
CA GLU A 43 -1.05 -7.76 11.93
C GLU A 43 0.24 -7.55 11.12
N LEU A 44 1.37 -8.02 11.63
CA LEU A 44 2.65 -7.94 10.96
C LEU A 44 3.01 -9.30 10.35
N HIS A 45 3.04 -9.36 9.03
CA HIS A 45 3.40 -10.56 8.29
C HIS A 45 4.92 -10.70 8.10
N THR A 46 5.36 -11.92 7.78
CA THR A 46 6.74 -12.18 7.38
C THR A 46 7.03 -11.61 6.00
N VAL A 47 8.30 -11.31 5.74
CA VAL A 47 8.74 -10.78 4.43
C VAL A 47 8.45 -11.79 3.32
N GLN A 48 7.84 -11.32 2.24
CA GLN A 48 7.57 -12.12 1.04
C GLN A 48 7.91 -11.33 -0.22
N SER A 49 8.21 -12.05 -1.32
CA SER A 49 8.34 -11.40 -2.62
C SER A 49 6.98 -10.92 -3.13
N LEU A 50 7.00 -9.82 -3.91
CA LEU A 50 5.80 -9.27 -4.52
C LEU A 50 5.09 -10.33 -5.38
N ASP A 51 5.84 -11.08 -6.21
CA ASP A 51 5.28 -12.13 -7.07
C ASP A 51 4.48 -13.15 -6.26
N LYS A 52 5.04 -13.64 -5.14
CA LYS A 52 4.37 -14.61 -4.28
C LYS A 52 3.08 -14.05 -3.66
N ILE A 53 3.07 -12.77 -3.27
CA ILE A 53 1.89 -12.09 -2.74
C ILE A 53 0.82 -11.98 -3.83
N LEU A 54 1.20 -11.57 -5.05
CA LEU A 54 0.28 -11.40 -6.17
C LEU A 54 -0.31 -12.71 -6.68
N ASP A 55 0.46 -13.80 -6.65
CA ASP A 55 -0.01 -15.12 -7.08
C ASP A 55 -1.05 -15.72 -6.09
N ALA A 56 -1.01 -15.30 -4.82
CA ALA A 56 -1.96 -15.70 -3.79
C ALA A 56 -3.01 -14.60 -3.48
N TRP A 57 -3.19 -13.62 -4.38
CA TRP A 57 -4.01 -12.44 -4.13
C TRP A 57 -5.49 -12.80 -3.98
N PRO A 58 -6.18 -12.29 -2.93
CA PRO A 58 -7.62 -12.52 -2.76
C PRO A 58 -8.43 -11.85 -3.89
N GLU A 59 -9.36 -12.58 -4.50
CA GLU A 59 -10.17 -12.10 -5.64
C GLU A 59 -11.06 -10.91 -5.30
N ASP A 60 -11.48 -10.80 -4.04
CA ASP A 60 -12.36 -9.74 -3.53
C ASP A 60 -11.61 -8.47 -3.12
N ARG A 61 -10.26 -8.46 -3.15
CA ARG A 61 -9.43 -7.35 -2.67
C ARG A 61 -8.84 -6.54 -3.82
N ARG A 62 -8.93 -5.23 -3.73
CA ARG A 62 -8.24 -4.30 -4.64
C ARG A 62 -6.84 -3.97 -4.13
N LEU A 63 -5.92 -3.72 -5.06
CA LEU A 63 -4.56 -3.27 -4.78
C LEU A 63 -4.34 -1.89 -5.38
N LEU A 64 -4.25 -0.88 -4.53
CA LEU A 64 -3.86 0.47 -4.96
C LEU A 64 -2.35 0.48 -5.18
N PHE A 65 -1.95 0.60 -6.42
CA PHE A 65 -0.56 0.66 -6.83
C PHE A 65 -0.11 2.12 -6.97
N CYS A 66 0.71 2.60 -6.05
CA CYS A 66 1.28 3.94 -6.11
C CYS A 66 2.39 4.00 -7.16
N ASP A 67 2.02 4.49 -8.34
CA ASP A 67 2.81 4.45 -9.55
C ASP A 67 3.22 5.87 -9.99
N GLU A 68 4.52 6.12 -10.08
CA GLU A 68 5.08 7.39 -10.51
C GLU A 68 5.13 7.59 -12.04
N ALA A 69 4.86 6.53 -12.82
CA ALA A 69 5.00 6.51 -14.26
C ALA A 69 3.69 6.72 -15.03
N GLY A 70 2.99 7.84 -14.76
CA GLY A 70 1.86 8.29 -15.57
C GLY A 70 0.49 7.70 -15.19
N ALA A 71 0.31 7.28 -13.95
CA ALA A 71 -0.98 6.87 -13.43
C ALA A 71 -1.92 8.09 -13.21
N PRO A 72 -3.24 7.88 -13.17
CA PRO A 72 -4.20 8.96 -12.92
C PRO A 72 -4.07 9.54 -11.50
N PRO A 73 -4.49 10.80 -11.29
CA PRO A 73 -4.49 11.42 -9.97
C PRO A 73 -5.51 10.74 -9.04
N PRO A 74 -5.40 10.94 -7.70
CA PRO A 74 -6.16 10.17 -6.71
C PRO A 74 -7.67 10.18 -6.90
N LEU A 75 -8.25 11.33 -7.15
CA LEU A 75 -9.70 11.43 -7.33
C LEU A 75 -10.18 10.65 -8.57
N GLU A 76 -9.48 10.77 -9.69
CA GLU A 76 -9.79 10.05 -10.92
C GLU A 76 -9.62 8.53 -10.74
N ALA A 77 -8.55 8.10 -10.04
CA ALA A 77 -8.29 6.69 -9.79
C ALA A 77 -9.32 6.03 -8.87
N LEU A 78 -9.84 6.75 -7.88
CA LEU A 78 -10.62 6.17 -6.78
C LEU A 78 -12.12 6.47 -6.80
N GLN A 79 -12.57 7.59 -7.43
CA GLN A 79 -13.98 8.00 -7.39
C GLN A 79 -14.96 6.94 -7.91
N GLY A 80 -14.56 6.12 -8.89
CA GLY A 80 -15.38 5.03 -9.43
C GLY A 80 -15.67 3.90 -8.43
N PHE A 81 -15.02 3.89 -7.27
CA PHE A 81 -15.21 2.90 -6.20
C PHE A 81 -15.96 3.46 -4.98
N ALA A 82 -16.34 4.74 -5.00
CA ALA A 82 -16.95 5.42 -3.85
C ALA A 82 -18.30 4.79 -3.41
N ASP A 83 -19.01 4.16 -4.34
CA ASP A 83 -20.29 3.49 -4.09
C ASP A 83 -20.14 2.00 -3.72
N ALA A 84 -18.90 1.47 -3.63
CA ALA A 84 -18.58 0.10 -3.24
C ALA A 84 -17.83 0.04 -1.89
N PRO A 85 -18.43 0.49 -0.79
CA PRO A 85 -17.71 0.74 0.48
C PRO A 85 -17.21 -0.50 1.20
N THR A 86 -17.64 -1.69 0.80
CA THR A 86 -17.28 -2.96 1.48
C THR A 86 -16.13 -3.71 0.84
N THR A 87 -15.63 -3.26 -0.30
CA THR A 87 -14.49 -3.91 -0.96
C THR A 87 -13.22 -3.68 -0.15
N PRO A 88 -12.51 -4.73 0.29
CA PRO A 88 -11.24 -4.56 0.98
C PRO A 88 -10.15 -4.08 0.03
N TRP A 89 -9.27 -3.23 0.56
CA TRP A 89 -8.16 -2.66 -0.18
C TRP A 89 -6.81 -2.99 0.47
N ALA A 90 -5.77 -2.98 -0.35
CA ALA A 90 -4.39 -2.87 0.08
C ALA A 90 -3.71 -1.75 -0.71
N ILE A 91 -2.64 -1.20 -0.16
CA ILE A 91 -1.85 -0.15 -0.81
C ILE A 91 -0.43 -0.65 -0.97
N LEU A 92 0.09 -0.59 -2.18
CA LEU A 92 1.46 -0.99 -2.53
C LEU A 92 2.33 0.26 -2.72
N ILE A 93 3.36 0.36 -1.90
CA ILE A 93 4.37 1.41 -1.97
C ILE A 93 5.69 0.78 -2.41
N GLY A 94 6.35 1.40 -3.39
CA GLY A 94 7.64 0.93 -3.90
C GLY A 94 8.82 1.28 -2.98
N PRO A 95 9.97 0.63 -3.19
CA PRO A 95 11.23 1.00 -2.56
C PRO A 95 11.76 2.32 -3.14
N GLU A 96 12.82 2.86 -2.56
CA GLU A 96 13.46 4.10 -2.99
C GLU A 96 13.96 4.05 -4.46
N GLY A 97 14.29 2.86 -4.96
CA GLY A 97 14.66 2.63 -6.36
C GLY A 97 13.46 2.51 -7.32
N GLY A 98 12.23 2.70 -6.83
CA GLY A 98 11.00 2.48 -7.59
C GLY A 98 10.80 1.01 -7.99
N PHE A 99 9.80 0.77 -8.82
CA PHE A 99 9.57 -0.56 -9.41
C PHE A 99 10.39 -0.76 -10.69
N ASP A 100 10.75 -1.99 -10.97
CA ASP A 100 11.31 -2.35 -12.26
C ASP A 100 10.24 -2.16 -13.36
N PRO A 101 10.60 -1.72 -14.59
CA PRO A 101 9.62 -1.47 -15.66
C PRO A 101 8.76 -2.69 -16.00
N ASP A 102 9.34 -3.90 -16.04
CA ASP A 102 8.59 -5.12 -16.32
C ASP A 102 7.66 -5.48 -15.16
N GLU A 103 8.10 -5.25 -13.91
CA GLU A 103 7.30 -5.44 -12.71
C GLU A 103 6.11 -4.48 -12.66
N SER A 104 6.33 -3.19 -12.97
CA SER A 104 5.25 -2.20 -13.09
C SER A 104 4.27 -2.55 -14.21
N HIS A 105 4.77 -3.00 -15.35
CA HIS A 105 3.93 -3.43 -16.46
C HIS A 105 3.06 -4.63 -16.05
N ALA A 106 3.65 -5.64 -15.43
CA ALA A 106 2.92 -6.82 -14.96
C ALA A 106 1.85 -6.48 -13.90
N LEU A 107 2.15 -5.54 -12.99
CA LEU A 107 1.18 -5.03 -12.00
C LEU A 107 -0.04 -4.41 -12.69
N ARG A 108 0.18 -3.53 -13.67
CA ARG A 108 -0.91 -2.84 -14.39
C ARG A 108 -1.81 -3.79 -15.19
N GLN A 109 -1.34 -4.98 -15.55
CA GLN A 109 -2.14 -5.99 -16.25
C GLN A 109 -3.06 -6.80 -15.32
N ARG A 110 -2.87 -6.72 -14.00
CA ARG A 110 -3.71 -7.45 -13.04
C ARG A 110 -5.07 -6.76 -12.86
N PRO A 111 -6.19 -7.46 -12.99
CA PRO A 111 -7.54 -6.83 -12.96
C PRO A 111 -7.93 -6.25 -11.60
N PHE A 112 -7.27 -6.65 -10.53
CA PHE A 112 -7.48 -6.14 -9.19
C PHE A 112 -6.59 -4.93 -8.84
N VAL A 113 -5.64 -4.56 -9.72
CA VAL A 113 -4.72 -3.45 -9.50
C VAL A 113 -5.33 -2.14 -10.00
N VAL A 114 -5.28 -1.12 -9.16
CA VAL A 114 -5.70 0.24 -9.46
C VAL A 114 -4.47 1.15 -9.36
N PRO A 115 -3.89 1.58 -10.48
CA PRO A 115 -2.75 2.49 -10.46
C PRO A 115 -3.19 3.90 -10.05
N MET A 116 -2.38 4.57 -9.23
CA MET A 116 -2.62 5.94 -8.76
C MET A 116 -1.32 6.72 -8.66
N SER A 117 -1.30 7.93 -9.17
CA SER A 117 -0.19 8.87 -9.01
C SER A 117 -0.28 9.62 -7.68
N LEU A 118 0.84 9.82 -7.01
CA LEU A 118 0.96 10.68 -5.83
C LEU A 118 1.46 12.10 -6.17
N GLY A 119 1.40 12.47 -7.44
CA GLY A 119 1.81 13.78 -7.95
C GLY A 119 3.17 13.77 -8.65
N PRO A 120 3.66 14.94 -9.07
CA PRO A 120 4.81 15.05 -9.98
C PRO A 120 6.18 14.91 -9.29
N ARG A 121 6.23 14.72 -7.99
CA ARG A 121 7.47 14.59 -7.22
C ARG A 121 7.67 13.16 -6.77
N ILE A 122 8.93 12.70 -6.81
CA ILE A 122 9.32 11.44 -6.20
C ILE A 122 9.29 11.61 -4.68
N LEU A 123 8.45 10.84 -4.01
CA LEU A 123 8.31 10.83 -2.56
C LEU A 123 9.19 9.73 -1.96
N ARG A 124 9.69 9.93 -0.76
CA ARG A 124 10.23 8.83 0.04
C ARG A 124 9.14 7.83 0.38
N ALA A 125 9.50 6.57 0.62
CA ALA A 125 8.54 5.49 0.87
C ALA A 125 7.58 5.80 2.03
N GLU A 126 8.09 6.32 3.15
CA GLU A 126 7.28 6.72 4.29
C GLU A 126 6.31 7.86 3.96
N THR A 127 6.77 8.86 3.19
CA THR A 127 5.91 9.97 2.74
C THR A 127 4.85 9.49 1.77
N ALA A 128 5.22 8.60 0.85
CA ALA A 128 4.29 7.99 -0.10
C ALA A 128 3.21 7.16 0.63
N ALA A 129 3.60 6.39 1.65
CA ALA A 129 2.67 5.58 2.44
C ALA A 129 1.64 6.46 3.18
N VAL A 130 2.09 7.49 3.88
CA VAL A 130 1.21 8.44 4.60
C VAL A 130 0.29 9.15 3.61
N THR A 131 0.84 9.64 2.48
CA THR A 131 0.06 10.35 1.45
C THR A 131 -1.01 9.45 0.84
N ALA A 132 -0.65 8.24 0.42
CA ALA A 132 -1.57 7.30 -0.21
C ALA A 132 -2.70 6.88 0.74
N LEU A 133 -2.37 6.56 1.98
CA LEU A 133 -3.35 6.21 3.01
C LEU A 133 -4.29 7.37 3.30
N SER A 134 -3.79 8.60 3.45
CA SER A 134 -4.61 9.78 3.71
C SER A 134 -5.58 10.08 2.57
N LEU A 135 -5.12 9.96 1.32
CA LEU A 135 -5.96 10.15 0.13
C LEU A 135 -7.02 9.06 0.02
N TRP A 136 -6.64 7.80 0.25
CA TRP A 136 -7.59 6.70 0.24
C TRP A 136 -8.65 6.87 1.35
N GLN A 137 -8.26 7.22 2.56
CA GLN A 137 -9.16 7.48 3.69
C GLN A 137 -10.15 8.63 3.40
N ALA A 138 -9.68 9.68 2.72
CA ALA A 138 -10.52 10.83 2.37
C ALA A 138 -11.54 10.52 1.26
N ILE A 139 -11.25 9.58 0.36
CA ILE A 139 -12.09 9.29 -0.81
C ILE A 139 -12.98 8.06 -0.57
N LEU A 140 -12.42 7.00 0.03
CA LEU A 140 -13.09 5.70 0.17
C LEU A 140 -13.20 5.22 1.62
N GLY A 141 -12.43 5.77 2.54
CA GLY A 141 -12.32 5.33 3.91
C GLY A 141 -13.27 6.03 4.89
N ASP A 142 -12.84 6.10 6.13
CA ASP A 142 -13.60 6.62 7.27
C ASP A 142 -13.46 8.14 7.50
N ASN A 143 -12.62 8.84 6.72
CA ASN A 143 -12.42 10.29 6.76
C ASN A 143 -13.23 11.06 5.69
N ARG A 144 -14.16 10.41 5.02
CA ARG A 144 -15.03 11.03 3.99
C ARG A 144 -16.30 11.65 4.57
#